data_d02f615efc4562eca32a32b3ac43b03c
#
_entry.id   d02f615efc4562eca32a32b3ac43b03c
#
_cell.length_a   1.000
_cell.length_b   1.000
_cell.length_c   1.000
_cell.angle_alpha   90.00
_cell.angle_beta   90.00
_cell.angle_gamma   90.00
#
_symmetry.space_group_name_H-M   'P 1'
#
loop_
_entity.id
_entity.type
_entity.pdbx_description
1 polymer ?
#
loop_
_entity_poly.entity_id
_entity_poly.type
_entity_poly.pdbx_seq_one_letter_code
_entity_poly.pdbx_strand_id
1 'polypeptide(L)'
;MARLPTSKARQQLAEVLNRVAYGGERVVVERRGKGVAAVIPVEDLELLEALEDRYDVEAARAALAEKGRNVSWKKLKAELGL
;
A
#
# COMPACT_ATOMS: atom_id res chain seq x y z
N MET A 1 -10.98 5.54 9.51
CA MET A 1 -10.31 5.56 8.20
C MET A 1 -11.24 6.19 7.18
N ALA A 2 -10.81 7.24 6.55
CA ALA A 2 -11.63 7.93 5.55
C ALA A 2 -11.67 7.13 4.25
N ARG A 3 -12.79 7.21 3.53
CA ARG A 3 -12.95 6.53 2.25
C ARG A 3 -13.46 7.54 1.23
N LEU A 4 -12.79 7.59 0.09
CA LEU A 4 -13.13 8.54 -0.98
C LEU A 4 -13.14 7.82 -2.33
N PRO A 5 -14.11 8.15 -3.21
CA PRO A 5 -14.03 7.67 -4.58
C PRO A 5 -12.83 8.27 -5.32
N THR A 6 -12.34 7.57 -6.33
CA THR A 6 -11.14 8.00 -7.08
C THR A 6 -11.29 9.39 -7.66
N SER A 7 -12.48 9.76 -8.13
CA SER A 7 -12.73 11.08 -8.69
C SER A 7 -12.51 12.18 -7.65
N LYS A 8 -13.02 11.97 -6.44
CA LYS A 8 -12.85 12.94 -5.36
C LYS A 8 -11.41 12.98 -4.86
N ALA A 9 -10.77 11.83 -4.73
CA ALA A 9 -9.36 11.76 -4.34
C ALA A 9 -8.48 12.54 -5.32
N ARG A 10 -8.77 12.43 -6.61
CA ARG A 10 -8.03 13.16 -7.63
C ARG A 10 -8.26 14.67 -7.55
N GLN A 11 -9.53 15.10 -7.37
CA GLN A 11 -9.87 16.51 -7.26
C GLN A 11 -9.29 17.15 -6.00
N GLN A 12 -9.20 16.41 -4.93
CA GLN A 12 -8.78 16.89 -3.62
C GLN A 12 -7.42 16.32 -3.20
N LEU A 13 -6.59 15.96 -4.15
CA LEU A 13 -5.34 15.27 -3.85
C LEU A 13 -4.44 16.05 -2.89
N ALA A 14 -4.29 17.35 -3.12
CA ALA A 14 -3.47 18.19 -2.23
C ALA A 14 -3.99 18.17 -0.79
N GLU A 15 -5.31 18.27 -0.63
CA GLU A 15 -5.94 18.22 0.69
C GLU A 15 -5.77 16.84 1.32
N VAL A 16 -5.98 15.78 0.54
CA VAL A 16 -5.78 14.41 1.02
C VAL A 16 -4.35 14.20 1.51
N LEU A 17 -3.37 14.65 0.73
CA LEU A 17 -1.97 14.54 1.12
C LEU A 17 -1.66 15.31 2.39
N ASN A 18 -2.23 16.50 2.57
CA ASN A 18 -2.04 17.27 3.79
C ASN A 18 -2.65 16.58 5.00
N ARG A 19 -3.85 16.02 4.86
CA ARG A 19 -4.52 15.28 5.94
C ARG A 19 -3.72 14.05 6.35
N VAL A 20 -3.16 13.36 5.38
CA VAL A 20 -2.37 12.16 5.63
C VAL A 20 -0.99 12.52 6.21
N ALA A 21 -0.29 13.46 5.58
CA ALA A 21 1.08 13.80 5.99
C ALA A 21 1.13 14.51 7.36
N TYR A 22 0.21 15.43 7.60
CA TYR A 22 0.24 16.25 8.81
C TYR A 22 -0.80 15.81 9.84
N GLY A 23 -1.93 15.31 9.40
CA GLY A 23 -2.99 14.86 10.29
C GLY A 23 -2.89 13.41 10.72
N GLY A 24 -2.01 12.64 10.11
CA GLY A 24 -1.88 11.22 10.42
C GLY A 24 -3.06 10.39 9.98
N GLU A 25 -3.91 10.91 9.11
CA GLU A 25 -5.07 10.18 8.60
C GLU A 25 -4.68 9.11 7.59
N ARG A 26 -5.52 8.12 7.46
CA ARG A 26 -5.41 7.09 6.43
C ARG A 26 -6.64 7.19 5.56
N VAL A 27 -6.44 7.23 4.25
CA VAL A 27 -7.53 7.41 3.28
C VAL A 27 -7.56 6.23 2.33
N VAL A 28 -8.70 5.55 2.26
CA VAL A 28 -8.91 4.48 1.28
C VAL A 28 -9.55 5.09 0.04
N VAL A 29 -8.91 4.86 -1.10
CA VAL A 29 -9.44 5.28 -2.41
C VAL A 29 -10.27 4.14 -2.96
N GLU A 30 -11.50 4.44 -3.35
CA GLU A 30 -12.46 3.45 -3.80
C GLU A 30 -12.80 3.64 -5.28
N ARG A 31 -13.04 2.54 -5.94
CA ARG A 31 -13.60 2.53 -7.29
C ARG A 31 -14.78 1.58 -7.29
N ARG A 32 -15.94 2.09 -7.69
CA ARG A 32 -17.20 1.32 -7.72
C ARG A 32 -17.51 0.66 -6.37
N GLY A 33 -17.29 1.41 -5.30
CA GLY A 33 -17.56 0.93 -3.94
C GLY A 33 -16.52 -0.02 -3.37
N LYS A 34 -15.45 -0.31 -4.10
CA LYS A 34 -14.39 -1.19 -3.64
C LYS A 34 -13.10 -0.43 -3.41
N GLY A 35 -12.44 -0.67 -2.29
CA GLY A 35 -11.12 -0.10 -2.03
C GLY A 35 -10.09 -0.65 -3.01
N VAL A 36 -9.42 0.24 -3.73
CA VAL A 36 -8.40 -0.13 -4.71
C VAL A 36 -7.00 0.33 -4.30
N ALA A 37 -6.92 1.30 -3.43
CA ALA A 37 -5.64 1.85 -2.96
C ALA A 37 -5.84 2.55 -1.62
N ALA A 38 -4.76 2.87 -0.97
CA ALA A 38 -4.80 3.64 0.26
C ALA A 38 -3.68 4.67 0.25
N VAL A 39 -3.96 5.84 0.80
CA VAL A 39 -2.96 6.86 1.07
C VAL A 39 -2.71 6.84 2.56
N ILE A 40 -1.47 6.58 2.95
CA ILE A 40 -1.08 6.46 4.35
C ILE A 40 0.14 7.34 4.63
N PRO A 41 0.35 7.74 5.90
CA PRO A 41 1.58 8.44 6.26
C PRO A 41 2.81 7.61 5.94
N VAL A 42 3.89 8.27 5.55
CA VAL A 42 5.14 7.57 5.20
C VAL A 42 5.66 6.74 6.39
N GLU A 43 5.45 7.20 7.60
CA GLU A 43 5.82 6.48 8.82
C GLU A 43 5.12 5.12 8.91
N ASP A 44 3.87 5.05 8.49
CA ASP A 44 3.11 3.80 8.46
C ASP A 44 3.69 2.84 7.43
N LEU A 45 4.08 3.37 6.26
CA LEU A 45 4.70 2.57 5.21
C LEU A 45 6.04 2.00 5.67
N GLU A 46 6.86 2.82 6.32
CA GLU A 46 8.14 2.38 6.87
C GLU A 46 7.96 1.28 7.91
N LEU A 47 6.94 1.42 8.75
CA LEU A 47 6.61 0.39 9.73
C LEU A 47 6.18 -0.91 9.07
N LEU A 48 5.32 -0.82 8.04
CA LEU A 48 4.90 -2.00 7.28
C LEU A 48 6.07 -2.69 6.61
N GLU A 49 6.96 -1.93 5.99
CA GLU A 49 8.16 -2.48 5.36
C GLU A 49 9.05 -3.19 6.39
N ALA A 50 9.22 -2.60 7.55
CA ALA A 50 9.99 -3.22 8.63
C ALA A 50 9.36 -4.52 9.12
N LEU A 51 8.03 -4.55 9.23
CA LEU A 51 7.30 -5.76 9.61
C LEU A 51 7.39 -6.82 8.53
N GLU A 52 7.26 -6.44 7.28
CA GLU A 52 7.41 -7.36 6.15
C GLU A 52 8.80 -7.98 6.11
N ASP A 53 9.83 -7.20 6.30
CA ASP A 53 11.21 -7.70 6.37
C ASP A 53 11.39 -8.71 7.49
N ARG A 54 10.72 -8.51 8.62
CA ARG A 54 10.78 -9.41 9.75
C ARG A 54 10.13 -10.75 9.49
N TYR A 55 8.94 -10.73 8.91
CA TYR A 55 8.14 -11.94 8.70
C TYR A 55 8.43 -12.61 7.38
N ASP A 56 8.80 -11.85 6.38
CA ASP A 56 8.96 -12.38 5.03
C ASP A 56 10.16 -13.28 4.84
N VAL A 57 11.17 -13.21 5.68
CA VAL A 57 12.33 -14.11 5.56
C VAL A 57 11.88 -15.55 5.69
N GLU A 58 11.01 -15.86 6.64
CA GLU A 58 10.50 -17.21 6.83
C GLU A 58 9.35 -17.54 5.90
N ALA A 59 8.38 -16.62 5.79
CA ALA A 59 7.21 -16.83 4.94
C ALA A 59 7.58 -16.89 3.47
N ALA A 60 8.51 -16.05 3.03
CA ALA A 60 8.97 -16.05 1.65
C ALA A 60 9.72 -17.33 1.32
N ARG A 61 10.53 -17.85 2.23
CA ARG A 61 11.22 -19.12 2.04
C ARG A 61 10.23 -20.26 1.94
N ALA A 62 9.23 -20.29 2.79
CA ALA A 62 8.18 -21.30 2.75
C ALA A 62 7.38 -21.23 1.45
N ALA A 63 7.02 -20.03 1.03
CA ALA A 63 6.28 -19.82 -0.22
C ALA A 63 7.09 -20.24 -1.44
N LEU A 64 8.38 -19.91 -1.46
CA LEU A 64 9.28 -20.30 -2.54
C LEU A 64 9.46 -21.81 -2.59
N ALA A 65 9.58 -22.43 -1.43
CA ALA A 65 9.71 -23.88 -1.35
C ALA A 65 8.46 -24.59 -1.84
N GLU A 66 7.28 -24.07 -1.51
CA GLU A 66 6.02 -24.68 -1.93
C GLU A 66 5.72 -24.49 -3.41
N LYS A 67 5.94 -23.30 -3.92
CA LYS A 67 5.52 -22.95 -5.28
C LYS A 67 6.59 -23.14 -6.32
N GLY A 68 7.82 -23.27 -5.89
CA GLY A 68 8.94 -23.41 -6.80
C GLY A 68 9.11 -22.24 -7.75
N ARG A 69 8.63 -21.07 -7.39
CA ARG A 69 8.70 -19.92 -8.27
C ARG A 69 8.98 -18.63 -7.52
N ASN A 70 9.74 -17.80 -8.18
CA ASN A 70 10.12 -16.50 -7.70
C ASN A 70 9.24 -15.42 -8.31
N VAL A 71 8.43 -14.80 -7.50
CA VAL A 71 7.88 -13.49 -7.86
C VAL A 71 8.73 -12.49 -7.10
N SER A 72 9.64 -11.82 -7.79
CA SER A 72 10.48 -10.85 -7.14
C SER A 72 9.64 -9.64 -6.76
N TRP A 73 9.98 -9.04 -5.63
CA TRP A 73 9.35 -7.81 -5.17
C TRP A 73 9.50 -6.68 -6.19
N LYS A 74 10.64 -6.63 -6.89
CA LYS A 74 10.87 -5.69 -7.97
C LYS A 74 9.88 -5.84 -9.11
N LYS A 75 9.61 -7.07 -9.51
CA LYS A 75 8.65 -7.37 -10.57
C LYS A 75 7.25 -6.96 -10.15
N LEU A 76 6.87 -7.26 -8.93
CA LEU A 76 5.57 -6.87 -8.40
C LEU A 76 5.43 -5.36 -8.35
N LYS A 77 6.43 -4.64 -7.89
CA LYS A 77 6.43 -3.18 -7.89
C LYS A 77 6.28 -2.61 -9.29
N ALA A 78 6.98 -3.17 -10.27
CA ALA A 78 6.88 -2.73 -11.65
C ALA A 78 5.47 -2.93 -12.21
N GLU A 79 4.83 -4.05 -11.90
CA GLU A 79 3.46 -4.32 -12.33
C GLU A 79 2.46 -3.37 -11.70
N LEU A 80 2.69 -2.95 -10.47
CA LEU A 80 1.84 -2.01 -9.77
C LEU A 80 2.12 -0.55 -10.11
N GLY A 81 3.19 -0.27 -10.85
CA GLY A 81 3.57 1.09 -11.22
C GLY A 81 4.21 1.87 -10.08
N LEU A 82 4.81 1.19 -9.17
CA LEU A 82 5.46 1.81 -8.01
C LEU A 82 6.95 2.07 -8.23
#